data_9d272c826010597e24d1d92f7b2eb73c
#
_entry.id   9d272c826010597e24d1d92f7b2eb73c
#
_cell.length_a   1.000
_cell.length_b   1.000
_cell.length_c   1.000
_cell.angle_alpha   90.00
_cell.angle_beta   90.00
_cell.angle_gamma   90.00
#
_symmetry.space_group_name_H-M   'P 1'
#
loop_
_entity.id
_entity.type
_entity.pdbx_description
1 polymer ?
#
loop_
_entity_poly.entity_id
_entity_poly.type
_entity_poly.pdbx_seq_one_letter_code
_entity_poly.pdbx_strand_id
1 'polypeptide(L)'
;MVPELIVSKALLAKLLARQYPFVFVDESQDTLPEVVECLRHVSRQERGGFCLGFFGDPMQCIYTRGVGAIAPDNGWKEIAKPENFRSPTKVLEVINAIRASGDGLHQVSGLPVAKRRPGEVDFFVLPANETRTESLTRALEWLAENSQVGAWGSRTGANEVKVLVIAHRMAARRLGFEGLYGVFHDSTHFSDAFDEGRAWPISPFSTMLLPLSRAFFEDRSQLVPILRRSSPLLCDDNLSKSNVLDRLRTLSLGAEEVARIISSGGSGSVEKALLAAQRAQLVDLDQRLLAALGEANVDMCKEMEQPEVLEVLRGYFACDVREVEAYLRYIDRESPYSTHQGVKGAEYPSVLVVLDDEEGRHNQFSYDKLLGIKPLSQRDHENISAGKDTAIARTRRLLYVCASRATEALAVVMYARDVDAALQALKSSGIPGAGAALTLSDITPTSQQ
;
A
#
# COMPACT_ATOMS: atom_id res chain seq x y z
N MET A 1 12.05 -1.43 -24.73
CA MET A 1 12.83 -2.48 -25.46
C MET A 1 11.96 -3.54 -26.12
N VAL A 2 11.17 -4.38 -25.42
CA VAL A 2 10.31 -5.41 -26.07
C VAL A 2 9.21 -4.78 -26.94
N PRO A 3 8.40 -3.79 -26.47
CA PRO A 3 7.41 -3.13 -27.31
C PRO A 3 7.99 -2.51 -28.59
N GLU A 4 9.12 -1.84 -28.48
CA GLU A 4 9.81 -1.22 -29.63
C GLU A 4 10.26 -2.25 -30.67
N LEU A 5 10.75 -3.41 -30.22
CA LEU A 5 11.14 -4.50 -31.13
C LEU A 5 9.94 -5.04 -31.92
N ILE A 6 8.79 -5.23 -31.24
CA ILE A 6 7.57 -5.70 -31.90
C ILE A 6 7.07 -4.68 -32.92
N VAL A 7 7.07 -3.39 -32.57
CA VAL A 7 6.67 -2.30 -33.48
C VAL A 7 7.61 -2.18 -34.67
N SER A 8 8.94 -2.35 -34.45
CA SER A 8 9.94 -2.19 -35.53
C SER A 8 10.10 -3.41 -36.43
N LYS A 9 9.61 -4.60 -36.05
CA LYS A 9 9.79 -5.86 -36.76
C LYS A 9 8.43 -6.53 -37.06
N ALA A 10 7.90 -6.32 -38.27
CA ALA A 10 6.62 -6.86 -38.72
C ALA A 10 6.49 -8.40 -38.51
N LEU A 11 7.61 -9.14 -38.62
CA LEU A 11 7.61 -10.58 -38.34
C LEU A 11 7.27 -10.89 -36.91
N LEU A 12 7.75 -10.10 -35.91
CA LEU A 12 7.44 -10.32 -34.50
C LEU A 12 5.97 -10.02 -34.21
N ALA A 13 5.41 -8.96 -34.77
CA ALA A 13 3.98 -8.66 -34.67
C ALA A 13 3.12 -9.82 -35.22
N LYS A 14 3.49 -10.36 -36.39
CA LYS A 14 2.81 -11.49 -37.00
C LYS A 14 2.94 -12.79 -36.17
N LEU A 15 4.12 -13.07 -35.61
CA LEU A 15 4.33 -14.22 -34.75
C LEU A 15 3.49 -14.09 -33.44
N LEU A 16 3.47 -12.91 -32.84
CA LEU A 16 2.65 -12.64 -31.64
C LEU A 16 1.17 -12.91 -31.93
N ALA A 17 0.64 -12.35 -33.02
CA ALA A 17 -0.77 -12.52 -33.40
C ALA A 17 -1.13 -13.99 -33.71
N ARG A 18 -0.20 -14.73 -34.33
CA ARG A 18 -0.42 -16.16 -34.62
C ARG A 18 -0.38 -17.04 -33.37
N GLN A 19 0.52 -16.73 -32.45
CA GLN A 19 0.67 -17.48 -31.22
C GLN A 19 -0.47 -17.16 -30.23
N TYR A 20 -0.91 -15.90 -30.19
CA TYR A 20 -1.96 -15.40 -29.30
C TYR A 20 -3.02 -14.63 -30.12
N PRO A 21 -3.93 -15.34 -30.80
CA PRO A 21 -4.94 -14.71 -31.65
C PRO A 21 -5.98 -13.89 -30.87
N PHE A 22 -6.07 -14.09 -29.55
CA PHE A 22 -6.90 -13.33 -28.62
C PHE A 22 -6.04 -12.81 -27.48
N VAL A 23 -5.99 -11.49 -27.32
CA VAL A 23 -5.30 -10.84 -26.20
C VAL A 23 -6.28 -9.93 -25.47
N PHE A 24 -6.45 -10.17 -24.18
CA PHE A 24 -7.29 -9.39 -23.30
C PHE A 24 -6.44 -8.83 -22.17
N VAL A 25 -6.45 -7.50 -22.03
CA VAL A 25 -5.68 -6.78 -21.01
C VAL A 25 -6.64 -6.32 -19.94
N ASP A 26 -6.55 -6.91 -18.77
CA ASP A 26 -7.31 -6.48 -17.59
C ASP A 26 -6.55 -5.35 -16.85
N GLU A 27 -7.28 -4.54 -16.07
CA GLU A 27 -6.73 -3.34 -15.39
C GLU A 27 -5.93 -2.46 -16.37
N SER A 28 -6.43 -2.32 -17.58
CA SER A 28 -5.70 -1.73 -18.70
C SER A 28 -5.28 -0.29 -18.47
N GLN A 29 -5.98 0.47 -17.59
CA GLN A 29 -5.61 1.83 -17.21
C GLN A 29 -4.25 1.94 -16.51
N ASP A 30 -3.72 0.84 -15.93
CA ASP A 30 -2.40 0.81 -15.29
C ASP A 30 -1.30 0.23 -16.18
N THR A 31 -1.68 -0.24 -17.37
CA THR A 31 -0.72 -0.74 -18.35
C THR A 31 0.15 0.41 -18.88
N LEU A 32 1.43 0.14 -19.10
CA LEU A 32 2.35 1.14 -19.66
C LEU A 32 1.90 1.58 -21.06
N PRO A 33 1.95 2.90 -21.38
CA PRO A 33 1.53 3.42 -22.68
C PRO A 33 2.20 2.73 -23.88
N GLU A 34 3.49 2.38 -23.73
CA GLU A 34 4.27 1.72 -24.77
C GLU A 34 3.75 0.29 -25.07
N VAL A 35 3.25 -0.40 -24.05
CA VAL A 35 2.67 -1.75 -24.20
C VAL A 35 1.30 -1.65 -24.89
N VAL A 36 0.47 -0.68 -24.48
CA VAL A 36 -0.83 -0.42 -25.12
C VAL A 36 -0.66 -0.10 -26.59
N GLU A 37 0.27 0.81 -26.92
CA GLU A 37 0.50 1.19 -28.34
C GLU A 37 1.12 0.03 -29.15
N CYS A 38 1.98 -0.78 -28.56
CA CYS A 38 2.49 -1.99 -29.17
C CYS A 38 1.38 -2.97 -29.55
N LEU A 39 0.45 -3.26 -28.63
CA LEU A 39 -0.70 -4.16 -28.87
C LEU A 39 -1.66 -3.58 -29.93
N ARG A 40 -1.89 -2.27 -29.91
CA ARG A 40 -2.67 -1.56 -30.94
C ARG A 40 -2.00 -1.66 -32.31
N HIS A 41 -0.67 -1.54 -32.35
CA HIS A 41 0.09 -1.70 -33.59
C HIS A 41 -0.10 -3.09 -34.17
N VAL A 42 0.02 -4.16 -33.36
CA VAL A 42 -0.25 -5.54 -33.79
C VAL A 42 -1.67 -5.69 -34.32
N SER A 43 -2.66 -5.16 -33.62
CA SER A 43 -4.08 -5.19 -34.04
C SER A 43 -4.33 -4.48 -35.37
N ARG A 44 -3.63 -3.37 -35.64
CA ARG A 44 -3.72 -2.65 -36.92
C ARG A 44 -3.09 -3.42 -38.08
N GLN A 45 -1.97 -4.13 -37.81
CA GLN A 45 -1.24 -4.90 -38.84
C GLN A 45 -1.92 -6.21 -39.17
N GLU A 46 -2.40 -6.95 -38.19
CA GLU A 46 -2.92 -8.32 -38.35
C GLU A 46 -4.47 -8.33 -38.31
N ARG A 47 -5.11 -7.40 -39.06
CA ARG A 47 -6.56 -7.28 -39.13
C ARG A 47 -7.23 -8.60 -39.55
N GLY A 48 -8.21 -9.04 -38.75
CA GLY A 48 -8.94 -10.30 -38.96
C GLY A 48 -8.26 -11.55 -38.41
N GLY A 49 -6.99 -11.47 -37.99
CA GLY A 49 -6.26 -12.57 -37.36
C GLY A 49 -5.91 -12.36 -35.88
N PHE A 50 -6.22 -11.18 -35.34
CA PHE A 50 -5.88 -10.78 -33.97
C PHE A 50 -7.03 -10.02 -33.32
N CYS A 51 -7.53 -10.51 -32.20
CA CYS A 51 -8.58 -9.89 -31.40
C CYS A 51 -7.94 -9.28 -30.15
N LEU A 52 -8.10 -7.97 -29.97
CA LEU A 52 -7.58 -7.22 -28.83
C LEU A 52 -8.73 -6.60 -28.03
N GLY A 53 -8.73 -6.81 -26.72
CA GLY A 53 -9.68 -6.19 -25.77
C GLY A 53 -8.97 -5.57 -24.60
N PHE A 54 -9.34 -4.35 -24.24
CA PHE A 54 -8.91 -3.67 -23.02
C PHE A 54 -10.08 -3.59 -22.03
N PHE A 55 -9.85 -4.02 -20.81
CA PHE A 55 -10.79 -4.00 -19.71
C PHE A 55 -10.19 -3.14 -18.60
N GLY A 56 -10.95 -2.15 -18.13
CA GLY A 56 -10.44 -1.28 -17.06
C GLY A 56 -11.40 -0.15 -16.73
N ASP A 57 -11.11 0.51 -15.63
CA ASP A 57 -11.81 1.69 -15.15
C ASP A 57 -10.82 2.86 -15.05
N PRO A 58 -10.90 3.89 -15.91
CA PRO A 58 -9.99 5.04 -15.85
C PRO A 58 -9.97 5.74 -14.49
N MET A 59 -11.07 5.68 -13.74
CA MET A 59 -11.14 6.21 -12.38
C MET A 59 -10.33 5.38 -11.36
N GLN A 60 -9.90 4.18 -11.71
CA GLN A 60 -8.99 3.36 -10.90
C GLN A 60 -7.51 3.50 -11.29
N CYS A 61 -7.18 4.42 -12.20
CA CYS A 61 -5.79 4.75 -12.53
C CYS A 61 -5.15 5.58 -11.40
N ILE A 62 -4.48 4.91 -10.48
CA ILE A 62 -3.79 5.52 -9.34
C ILE A 62 -2.27 5.50 -9.49
N TYR A 63 -1.74 4.76 -10.46
CA TYR A 63 -0.32 4.73 -10.78
C TYR A 63 0.03 5.79 -11.83
N THR A 64 1.08 6.55 -11.56
CA THR A 64 1.50 7.67 -12.42
C THR A 64 2.03 7.25 -13.79
N ARG A 65 2.45 5.98 -13.93
CA ARG A 65 2.98 5.41 -15.18
C ARG A 65 1.92 4.72 -16.05
N GLY A 66 0.70 4.55 -15.55
CA GLY A 66 -0.40 3.93 -16.28
C GLY A 66 -0.89 4.81 -17.43
N VAL A 67 -1.40 4.18 -18.49
CA VAL A 67 -1.94 4.89 -19.66
C VAL A 67 -3.22 5.69 -19.33
N GLY A 68 -3.92 5.32 -18.27
CA GLY A 68 -5.20 5.91 -17.91
C GLY A 68 -6.33 5.50 -18.86
N ALA A 69 -7.09 6.48 -19.36
CA ALA A 69 -8.16 6.23 -20.33
C ALA A 69 -7.58 5.86 -21.71
N ILE A 70 -8.09 4.76 -22.27
CA ILE A 70 -7.71 4.29 -23.59
C ILE A 70 -8.82 4.71 -24.57
N ALA A 71 -8.53 5.70 -25.40
CA ALA A 71 -9.46 6.09 -26.48
C ALA A 71 -9.57 4.97 -27.53
N PRO A 72 -10.77 4.61 -28.00
CA PRO A 72 -10.95 3.57 -29.01
C PRO A 72 -10.37 3.99 -30.36
N ASP A 73 -9.73 3.05 -31.07
CA ASP A 73 -9.33 3.23 -32.47
C ASP A 73 -10.56 3.11 -33.39
N ASN A 74 -10.39 3.57 -34.63
CA ASN A 74 -11.44 3.43 -35.63
C ASN A 74 -11.81 1.95 -35.87
N GLY A 75 -13.07 1.63 -35.73
CA GLY A 75 -13.61 0.27 -35.85
C GLY A 75 -13.65 -0.53 -34.54
N TRP A 76 -13.22 0.06 -33.43
CA TRP A 76 -13.37 -0.56 -32.12
C TRP A 76 -14.77 -0.36 -31.57
N LYS A 77 -15.23 -1.28 -30.76
CA LYS A 77 -16.49 -1.19 -30.02
C LYS A 77 -16.19 -0.89 -28.56
N GLU A 78 -16.70 0.24 -28.08
CA GLU A 78 -16.71 0.56 -26.67
C GLU A 78 -17.97 0.00 -26.00
N ILE A 79 -17.79 -0.67 -24.84
CA ILE A 79 -18.87 -1.27 -24.08
C ILE A 79 -18.76 -0.76 -22.64
N ALA A 80 -19.66 0.16 -22.26
CA ALA A 80 -19.78 0.60 -20.88
C ALA A 80 -20.42 -0.49 -19.99
N LYS A 81 -19.88 -0.69 -18.80
CA LYS A 81 -20.36 -1.59 -17.76
C LYS A 81 -20.62 -0.83 -16.46
N PRO A 82 -21.81 -0.20 -16.35
CA PRO A 82 -22.14 0.61 -15.18
C PRO A 82 -22.58 -0.21 -13.97
N GLU A 83 -22.77 -1.52 -14.11
CA GLU A 83 -23.28 -2.38 -13.05
C GLU A 83 -22.23 -2.61 -11.95
N ASN A 84 -22.55 -2.18 -10.74
CA ASN A 84 -21.77 -2.41 -9.54
C ASN A 84 -22.44 -3.51 -8.70
N PHE A 85 -21.73 -4.63 -8.49
CA PHE A 85 -22.22 -5.78 -7.72
C PHE A 85 -21.70 -5.80 -6.28
N ARG A 86 -20.82 -4.86 -5.94
CA ARG A 86 -20.10 -4.81 -4.65
C ARG A 86 -20.77 -3.89 -3.65
N SER A 87 -20.91 -2.62 -4.03
CA SER A 87 -21.22 -1.55 -3.10
C SER A 87 -22.70 -1.50 -2.73
N PRO A 88 -23.05 -1.30 -1.46
CA PRO A 88 -24.43 -1.05 -1.03
C PRO A 88 -24.90 0.34 -1.52
N THR A 89 -26.19 0.60 -1.43
CA THR A 89 -26.82 1.77 -2.06
C THR A 89 -26.21 3.09 -1.62
N LYS A 90 -26.05 3.34 -0.31
CA LYS A 90 -25.48 4.61 0.19
C LYS A 90 -24.02 4.81 -0.23
N VAL A 91 -23.22 3.73 -0.21
CA VAL A 91 -21.82 3.78 -0.69
C VAL A 91 -21.78 4.06 -2.20
N LEU A 92 -22.69 3.45 -2.96
CA LEU A 92 -22.77 3.67 -4.41
C LEU A 92 -23.15 5.12 -4.74
N GLU A 93 -24.00 5.75 -3.95
CA GLU A 93 -24.34 7.18 -4.08
C GLU A 93 -23.10 8.07 -3.87
N VAL A 94 -22.28 7.79 -2.86
CA VAL A 94 -20.99 8.48 -2.61
C VAL A 94 -20.04 8.29 -3.79
N ILE A 95 -19.87 7.05 -4.26
CA ILE A 95 -19.04 6.72 -5.42
C ILE A 95 -19.46 7.51 -6.65
N ASN A 96 -20.76 7.58 -6.92
CA ASN A 96 -21.31 8.33 -8.05
C ASN A 96 -21.09 9.84 -7.92
N ALA A 97 -21.23 10.40 -6.71
CA ALA A 97 -20.94 11.80 -6.45
C ALA A 97 -19.46 12.15 -6.71
N ILE A 98 -18.53 11.26 -6.31
CA ILE A 98 -17.09 11.42 -6.59
C ILE A 98 -16.83 11.36 -8.10
N ARG A 99 -17.50 10.46 -8.84
CA ARG A 99 -17.33 10.29 -10.30
C ARG A 99 -17.98 11.41 -11.11
N ALA A 100 -19.05 12.03 -10.63
CA ALA A 100 -19.80 13.04 -11.36
C ALA A 100 -18.95 14.18 -11.92
N SER A 101 -17.92 14.59 -11.15
CA SER A 101 -16.95 15.61 -11.57
C SER A 101 -15.65 15.02 -12.18
N GLY A 102 -15.61 13.72 -12.42
CA GLY A 102 -14.51 13.01 -13.07
C GLY A 102 -14.84 12.61 -14.50
N ASP A 103 -15.16 11.35 -14.72
CA ASP A 103 -15.53 10.80 -16.04
C ASP A 103 -17.07 10.85 -16.32
N GLY A 104 -17.87 11.21 -15.31
CA GLY A 104 -19.32 11.29 -15.42
C GLY A 104 -20.06 9.97 -15.54
N LEU A 105 -19.37 8.82 -15.47
CA LEU A 105 -20.03 7.51 -15.50
C LEU A 105 -20.85 7.31 -14.23
N HIS A 106 -22.15 7.10 -14.38
CA HIS A 106 -23.05 6.78 -13.28
C HIS A 106 -23.18 5.26 -13.12
N GLN A 107 -22.71 4.75 -11.99
CA GLN A 107 -22.85 3.33 -11.67
C GLN A 107 -24.24 3.03 -11.10
N VAL A 108 -24.75 1.85 -11.45
CA VAL A 108 -26.03 1.33 -10.94
C VAL A 108 -25.80 -0.01 -10.25
N SER A 109 -26.64 -0.35 -9.27
CA SER A 109 -26.53 -1.66 -8.65
C SER A 109 -26.85 -2.77 -9.63
N GLY A 110 -25.91 -3.68 -9.86
CA GLY A 110 -26.10 -4.89 -10.65
C GLY A 110 -26.91 -5.97 -9.93
N LEU A 111 -27.20 -5.78 -8.64
CA LEU A 111 -27.97 -6.74 -7.84
C LEU A 111 -29.48 -6.54 -8.05
N PRO A 112 -30.26 -7.65 -8.06
CA PRO A 112 -31.73 -7.58 -8.00
C PRO A 112 -32.18 -6.77 -6.78
N VAL A 113 -33.28 -6.03 -6.89
CA VAL A 113 -33.81 -5.14 -5.84
C VAL A 113 -33.89 -5.84 -4.47
N ALA A 114 -34.36 -7.08 -4.42
CA ALA A 114 -34.47 -7.85 -3.18
C ALA A 114 -33.14 -8.21 -2.51
N LYS A 115 -32.01 -8.09 -3.23
CA LYS A 115 -30.65 -8.37 -2.71
C LYS A 115 -29.85 -7.11 -2.44
N ARG A 116 -30.39 -5.92 -2.76
CA ARG A 116 -29.72 -4.64 -2.49
C ARG A 116 -29.68 -4.35 -1.01
N ARG A 117 -28.52 -3.99 -0.51
CA ARG A 117 -28.31 -3.58 0.90
C ARG A 117 -28.24 -2.06 0.96
N PRO A 118 -28.84 -1.42 2.00
CA PRO A 118 -28.72 0.03 2.15
C PRO A 118 -27.29 0.46 2.42
N GLY A 119 -26.57 -0.24 3.29
CA GLY A 119 -25.27 0.13 3.81
C GLY A 119 -25.29 1.35 4.72
N GLU A 120 -24.11 1.73 5.22
CA GLU A 120 -23.94 2.95 6.01
C GLU A 120 -22.78 3.80 5.49
N VAL A 121 -22.91 5.13 5.68
CA VAL A 121 -21.87 6.09 5.32
C VAL A 121 -21.85 7.19 6.37
N ASP A 122 -20.67 7.36 7.00
CA ASP A 122 -20.43 8.37 8.02
C ASP A 122 -19.25 9.26 7.65
N PHE A 123 -19.35 10.55 7.99
CA PHE A 123 -18.29 11.53 7.78
C PHE A 123 -17.90 12.18 9.09
N PHE A 124 -16.60 12.38 9.27
CA PHE A 124 -16.04 13.07 10.44
C PHE A 124 -15.09 14.17 9.97
N VAL A 125 -15.14 15.32 10.64
CA VAL A 125 -14.16 16.39 10.51
C VAL A 125 -13.46 16.58 11.83
N LEU A 126 -12.19 16.25 11.88
CA LEU A 126 -11.39 16.23 13.09
C LEU A 126 -10.25 17.26 13.00
N PRO A 127 -9.78 17.82 14.12
CA PRO A 127 -8.71 18.80 14.10
C PRO A 127 -7.38 18.18 13.66
N ALA A 128 -6.68 18.84 12.74
CA ALA A 128 -5.36 18.46 12.26
C ALA A 128 -4.27 18.91 13.24
N ASN A 129 -4.15 18.24 14.38
CA ASN A 129 -3.21 18.53 15.46
C ASN A 129 -2.48 17.26 15.96
N GLU A 130 -1.77 17.36 17.08
CA GLU A 130 -1.00 16.24 17.64
C GLU A 130 -1.87 15.08 18.13
N THR A 131 -3.16 15.29 18.38
CA THR A 131 -4.12 14.27 18.86
C THR A 131 -4.77 13.46 17.75
N ARG A 132 -4.25 13.47 16.52
CA ARG A 132 -4.81 12.74 15.36
C ARG A 132 -5.10 11.28 15.64
N THR A 133 -4.17 10.57 16.28
CA THR A 133 -4.33 9.14 16.59
C THR A 133 -5.44 8.89 17.59
N GLU A 134 -5.53 9.74 18.62
CA GLU A 134 -6.58 9.64 19.66
C GLU A 134 -7.96 9.96 19.08
N SER A 135 -8.05 11.02 18.27
CA SER A 135 -9.31 11.41 17.64
C SER A 135 -9.80 10.37 16.63
N LEU A 136 -8.88 9.69 15.91
CA LEU A 136 -9.23 8.57 15.05
C LEU A 136 -9.77 7.37 15.87
N THR A 137 -9.12 7.08 16.99
CA THR A 137 -9.58 6.01 17.89
C THR A 137 -10.98 6.30 18.40
N ARG A 138 -11.27 7.53 18.80
CA ARG A 138 -12.63 7.95 19.22
C ARG A 138 -13.66 7.83 18.11
N ALA A 139 -13.29 8.17 16.86
CA ALA A 139 -14.19 7.98 15.72
C ALA A 139 -14.50 6.49 15.49
N LEU A 140 -13.51 5.60 15.62
CA LEU A 140 -13.70 4.16 15.52
C LEU A 140 -14.56 3.60 16.67
N GLU A 141 -14.36 4.08 17.90
CA GLU A 141 -15.17 3.72 19.07
C GLU A 141 -16.63 4.17 18.87
N TRP A 142 -16.82 5.42 18.42
CA TRP A 142 -18.15 5.93 18.11
C TRP A 142 -18.86 5.09 17.03
N LEU A 143 -18.15 4.74 15.96
CA LEU A 143 -18.67 3.86 14.90
C LEU A 143 -19.04 2.47 15.45
N ALA A 144 -18.21 1.90 16.33
CA ALA A 144 -18.47 0.60 16.95
C ALA A 144 -19.75 0.61 17.83
N GLU A 145 -20.07 1.76 18.45
CA GLU A 145 -21.22 1.92 19.32
C GLU A 145 -22.51 2.30 18.57
N ASN A 146 -22.41 3.06 17.49
CA ASN A 146 -23.55 3.70 16.83
C ASN A 146 -23.92 3.09 15.46
N SER A 147 -22.97 2.44 14.76
CA SER A 147 -23.25 1.79 13.48
C SER A 147 -24.05 0.51 13.68
N GLN A 148 -25.02 0.29 12.80
CA GLN A 148 -25.85 -0.92 12.79
C GLN A 148 -25.34 -1.94 11.75
N VAL A 149 -24.42 -1.53 10.89
CA VAL A 149 -23.87 -2.33 9.81
C VAL A 149 -22.35 -2.24 9.87
N GLY A 150 -21.70 -3.38 9.66
CA GLY A 150 -20.25 -3.44 9.70
C GLY A 150 -19.66 -3.75 11.08
N ALA A 151 -18.45 -4.23 11.11
CA ALA A 151 -17.75 -4.67 12.31
C ALA A 151 -16.66 -3.65 12.69
N TRP A 152 -17.02 -2.46 13.13
CA TRP A 152 -16.09 -1.38 13.45
C TRP A 152 -15.18 -1.65 14.67
N GLY A 153 -15.58 -2.56 15.56
CA GLY A 153 -14.79 -2.95 16.74
C GLY A 153 -13.77 -4.06 16.51
N SER A 154 -13.81 -4.75 15.38
CA SER A 154 -12.90 -5.87 15.09
C SER A 154 -11.61 -5.38 14.48
N ARG A 155 -10.46 -5.69 15.12
CA ARG A 155 -9.11 -5.36 14.64
C ARG A 155 -8.39 -6.56 14.01
N THR A 156 -9.02 -7.74 13.95
CA THR A 156 -8.41 -8.98 13.43
C THR A 156 -9.47 -9.89 12.82
N GLY A 157 -9.11 -10.57 11.73
CA GLY A 157 -9.93 -11.59 11.08
C GLY A 157 -10.77 -11.08 9.89
N ALA A 158 -11.72 -11.91 9.45
CA ALA A 158 -12.53 -11.66 8.25
C ALA A 158 -13.44 -10.40 8.32
N ASN A 159 -13.66 -9.88 9.52
CA ASN A 159 -14.47 -8.68 9.79
C ASN A 159 -13.61 -7.48 10.22
N GLU A 160 -12.34 -7.47 9.83
CA GLU A 160 -11.41 -6.40 10.17
C GLU A 160 -11.80 -5.09 9.48
N VAL A 161 -11.82 -4.00 10.27
CA VAL A 161 -11.93 -2.63 9.72
C VAL A 161 -10.67 -2.31 8.94
N LYS A 162 -10.80 -1.93 7.67
CA LYS A 162 -9.67 -1.49 6.87
C LYS A 162 -9.56 0.03 6.88
N VAL A 163 -8.45 0.54 7.44
CA VAL A 163 -8.15 1.96 7.51
C VAL A 163 -7.25 2.33 6.33
N LEU A 164 -7.78 3.12 5.40
CA LEU A 164 -7.09 3.52 4.19
C LEU A 164 -6.46 4.89 4.35
N VAL A 165 -5.15 4.96 4.18
CA VAL A 165 -4.36 6.19 4.27
C VAL A 165 -3.71 6.50 2.93
N ILE A 166 -3.44 7.79 2.66
CA ILE A 166 -2.89 8.24 1.38
C ILE A 166 -1.43 7.83 1.21
N ALA A 167 -0.64 7.99 2.28
CA ALA A 167 0.80 7.83 2.23
C ALA A 167 1.25 6.73 3.19
N HIS A 168 2.25 5.98 2.78
CA HIS A 168 2.92 5.00 3.64
C HIS A 168 3.43 5.64 4.95
N ARG A 169 3.86 6.92 4.92
CA ARG A 169 4.29 7.67 6.11
C ARG A 169 3.20 7.76 7.19
N MET A 170 1.95 7.94 6.79
CA MET A 170 0.82 7.97 7.74
C MET A 170 0.62 6.63 8.43
N ALA A 171 0.75 5.53 7.68
CA ALA A 171 0.72 4.18 8.24
C ALA A 171 1.93 3.95 9.15
N ALA A 172 3.13 4.34 8.70
CA ALA A 172 4.38 4.19 9.44
C ALA A 172 4.33 4.84 10.83
N ARG A 173 3.82 6.07 10.91
CA ARG A 173 3.67 6.79 12.17
C ARG A 173 2.69 6.09 13.11
N ARG A 174 1.53 5.67 12.61
CA ARG A 174 0.48 5.02 13.42
C ARG A 174 0.82 3.60 13.85
N LEU A 175 1.64 2.91 13.08
CA LEU A 175 2.10 1.56 13.36
C LEU A 175 3.45 1.54 14.09
N GLY A 176 4.09 2.70 14.28
CA GLY A 176 5.32 2.85 15.05
C GLY A 176 6.59 2.43 14.31
N PHE A 177 6.64 2.60 12.97
CA PHE A 177 7.86 2.40 12.17
C PHE A 177 8.28 3.64 11.36
N GLU A 178 7.97 4.85 11.87
CA GLU A 178 8.28 6.12 11.20
C GLU A 178 9.80 6.33 11.03
N GLY A 179 10.61 5.88 12.01
CA GLY A 179 12.06 5.97 11.94
C GLY A 179 12.62 5.13 10.78
N LEU A 180 12.23 3.86 10.70
CA LEU A 180 12.60 2.97 9.61
C LEU A 180 12.12 3.51 8.27
N TYR A 181 10.88 4.03 8.20
CA TYR A 181 10.32 4.61 6.99
C TYR A 181 11.16 5.79 6.48
N GLY A 182 11.54 6.72 7.36
CA GLY A 182 12.37 7.88 6.99
C GLY A 182 13.72 7.47 6.42
N VAL A 183 14.35 6.45 7.00
CA VAL A 183 15.65 5.94 6.53
C VAL A 183 15.60 5.42 5.10
N PHE A 184 14.57 4.65 4.74
CA PHE A 184 14.50 4.01 3.43
C PHE A 184 13.79 4.84 2.38
N HIS A 185 12.70 5.50 2.74
CA HIS A 185 11.85 6.23 1.79
C HIS A 185 12.50 7.51 1.29
N ASP A 186 13.29 8.19 2.12
CA ASP A 186 13.98 9.42 1.73
C ASP A 186 15.21 9.13 0.82
N SER A 187 15.54 7.85 0.58
CA SER A 187 16.59 7.41 -0.33
C SER A 187 16.09 7.19 -1.75
N THR A 188 16.79 7.75 -2.73
CA THR A 188 16.50 7.52 -4.15
C THR A 188 16.76 6.08 -4.58
N HIS A 189 17.65 5.38 -3.87
CA HIS A 189 18.06 4.01 -4.17
C HIS A 189 17.07 2.96 -3.63
N PHE A 190 16.47 3.19 -2.46
CA PHE A 190 15.68 2.19 -1.75
C PHE A 190 14.18 2.46 -1.73
N SER A 191 13.72 3.68 -2.02
CA SER A 191 12.33 4.10 -1.84
C SER A 191 11.32 3.13 -2.47
N ASP A 192 11.46 2.88 -3.77
CA ASP A 192 10.53 2.00 -4.50
C ASP A 192 10.57 0.55 -3.97
N ALA A 193 11.77 0.03 -3.69
CA ALA A 193 11.94 -1.33 -3.18
C ALA A 193 11.38 -1.48 -1.76
N PHE A 194 11.50 -0.44 -0.94
CA PHE A 194 10.94 -0.41 0.40
C PHE A 194 9.41 -0.35 0.35
N ASP A 195 8.83 0.55 -0.43
CA ASP A 195 7.38 0.67 -0.56
C ASP A 195 6.72 -0.63 -1.09
N GLU A 196 7.47 -1.42 -1.86
CA GLU A 196 7.03 -2.72 -2.38
C GLU A 196 7.41 -3.94 -1.50
N GLY A 197 8.04 -3.72 -0.35
CA GLY A 197 8.47 -4.80 0.55
C GLY A 197 9.67 -5.60 0.07
N ARG A 198 10.44 -5.07 -0.91
CA ARG A 198 11.57 -5.75 -1.56
C ARG A 198 12.94 -5.18 -1.20
N ALA A 199 13.02 -4.33 -0.18
CA ALA A 199 14.30 -3.76 0.27
C ALA A 199 15.21 -4.86 0.84
N TRP A 200 16.29 -5.18 0.11
CA TRP A 200 17.17 -6.30 0.44
C TRP A 200 17.79 -6.25 1.85
N PRO A 201 18.06 -5.07 2.48
CA PRO A 201 18.62 -5.05 3.84
C PRO A 201 17.68 -5.65 4.89
N ILE A 202 16.37 -5.65 4.64
CA ILE A 202 15.34 -6.15 5.55
C ILE A 202 15.15 -7.68 5.43
N SER A 203 15.59 -8.27 4.31
CA SER A 203 15.41 -9.69 4.01
C SER A 203 15.83 -10.64 5.15
N PRO A 204 16.95 -10.47 5.87
CA PRO A 204 17.32 -11.36 6.98
C PRO A 204 16.24 -11.42 8.07
N PHE A 205 15.57 -10.31 8.33
CA PHE A 205 14.49 -10.29 9.33
C PHE A 205 13.24 -10.99 8.84
N SER A 206 12.79 -10.73 7.62
CA SER A 206 11.56 -11.34 7.08
C SER A 206 11.71 -12.84 6.87
N THR A 207 12.87 -13.30 6.38
CA THR A 207 13.08 -14.69 6.00
C THR A 207 13.50 -15.59 7.15
N MET A 208 14.16 -15.03 8.19
CA MET A 208 14.77 -15.86 9.22
C MET A 208 14.66 -15.31 10.64
N LEU A 209 15.12 -14.09 10.94
CA LEU A 209 15.30 -13.64 12.33
C LEU A 209 13.97 -13.51 13.09
N LEU A 210 12.93 -12.93 12.48
CA LEU A 210 11.61 -12.84 13.10
C LEU A 210 10.91 -14.20 13.20
N PRO A 211 10.87 -15.04 12.14
CA PRO A 211 10.38 -16.42 12.28
C PRO A 211 11.10 -17.21 13.35
N LEU A 212 12.44 -17.08 13.46
CA LEU A 212 13.23 -17.74 14.48
C LEU A 212 12.84 -17.28 15.89
N SER A 213 12.70 -15.96 16.08
CA SER A 213 12.29 -15.40 17.37
C SER A 213 10.90 -15.87 17.80
N ARG A 214 9.94 -15.88 16.88
CA ARG A 214 8.60 -16.40 17.14
C ARG A 214 8.64 -17.89 17.49
N ALA A 215 9.35 -18.71 16.71
CA ALA A 215 9.53 -20.12 16.98
C ALA A 215 10.16 -20.38 18.34
N PHE A 216 11.12 -19.54 18.77
CA PHE A 216 11.78 -19.69 20.05
C PHE A 216 10.81 -19.55 21.25
N PHE A 217 9.87 -18.64 21.17
CA PHE A 217 8.93 -18.38 22.27
C PHE A 217 7.64 -19.19 22.17
N GLU A 218 7.14 -19.47 20.96
CA GLU A 218 5.81 -20.06 20.73
C GLU A 218 5.86 -21.56 20.43
N ASP A 219 6.77 -21.99 19.52
CA ASP A 219 6.90 -23.40 19.10
C ASP A 219 8.32 -23.75 18.71
N ARG A 220 9.08 -24.24 19.67
CA ARG A 220 10.50 -24.62 19.48
C ARG A 220 10.71 -25.75 18.46
N SER A 221 9.69 -26.48 18.08
CA SER A 221 9.81 -27.52 17.06
C SER A 221 10.13 -26.94 15.67
N GLN A 222 9.77 -25.68 15.43
CA GLN A 222 10.02 -24.96 14.18
C GLN A 222 11.47 -24.44 14.06
N LEU A 223 12.25 -24.41 15.15
CA LEU A 223 13.62 -23.88 15.12
C LEU A 223 14.53 -24.66 14.15
N VAL A 224 14.47 -25.99 14.20
CA VAL A 224 15.32 -26.82 13.34
C VAL A 224 14.99 -26.68 11.85
N PRO A 225 13.71 -26.69 11.42
CA PRO A 225 13.34 -26.39 10.04
C PRO A 225 13.82 -25.02 9.55
N ILE A 226 13.70 -23.98 10.38
CA ILE A 226 14.16 -22.63 10.03
C ILE A 226 15.68 -22.60 9.87
N LEU A 227 16.42 -23.10 10.86
CA LEU A 227 17.88 -23.11 10.84
C LEU A 227 18.46 -23.95 9.70
N ARG A 228 17.81 -25.04 9.31
CA ARG A 228 18.24 -25.85 8.15
C ARG A 228 18.21 -25.10 6.83
N ARG A 229 17.35 -24.10 6.70
CA ARG A 229 17.22 -23.30 5.47
C ARG A 229 18.21 -22.15 5.39
N SER A 230 18.72 -21.68 6.54
CA SER A 230 19.44 -20.41 6.61
C SER A 230 20.85 -20.53 7.18
N SER A 231 21.11 -21.52 8.05
CA SER A 231 22.40 -21.63 8.73
C SER A 231 23.44 -22.37 7.88
N PRO A 232 24.60 -21.75 7.60
CA PRO A 232 25.70 -22.43 6.94
C PRO A 232 26.24 -23.64 7.73
N LEU A 233 26.06 -23.67 9.05
CA LEU A 233 26.49 -24.81 9.87
C LEU A 233 25.69 -26.10 9.64
N LEU A 234 24.45 -25.98 9.13
CA LEU A 234 23.56 -27.11 8.85
C LEU A 234 23.45 -27.45 7.36
N CYS A 235 23.98 -26.62 6.47
CA CYS A 235 23.99 -26.84 5.03
C CYS A 235 25.20 -27.64 4.54
N ASP A 236 26.12 -27.98 5.41
CA ASP A 236 27.37 -28.67 5.08
C ASP A 236 27.15 -30.19 5.01
N ASP A 237 27.30 -30.79 3.81
CA ASP A 237 27.14 -32.23 3.57
C ASP A 237 28.17 -33.09 4.35
N ASN A 238 29.21 -32.46 4.90
CA ASN A 238 30.29 -33.10 5.66
C ASN A 238 30.15 -33.01 7.18
N LEU A 239 28.94 -33.13 7.72
CA LEU A 239 28.68 -33.18 9.15
C LEU A 239 29.36 -34.41 9.77
N SER A 240 30.60 -34.26 10.26
CA SER A 240 31.25 -35.29 11.07
C SER A 240 30.48 -35.45 12.39
N LYS A 241 30.17 -36.68 12.78
CA LYS A 241 29.37 -36.99 13.99
C LYS A 241 29.95 -36.38 15.29
N SER A 242 31.22 -36.05 15.35
CA SER A 242 31.88 -35.47 16.51
C SER A 242 31.57 -33.98 16.78
N ASN A 243 31.13 -33.21 15.77
CA ASN A 243 30.91 -31.76 15.89
C ASN A 243 29.43 -31.35 15.90
N VAL A 244 28.50 -32.29 15.76
CA VAL A 244 27.06 -31.97 15.65
C VAL A 244 26.51 -31.33 16.93
N LEU A 245 26.90 -31.86 18.10
CA LEU A 245 26.43 -31.35 19.39
C LEU A 245 26.92 -29.92 19.67
N ASP A 246 28.17 -29.61 19.32
CA ASP A 246 28.74 -28.28 19.54
C ASP A 246 28.10 -27.26 18.57
N ARG A 247 27.85 -27.63 17.32
CA ARG A 247 27.11 -26.80 16.33
C ARG A 247 25.68 -26.53 16.80
N LEU A 248 24.98 -27.56 17.27
CA LEU A 248 23.63 -27.40 17.80
C LEU A 248 23.59 -26.52 19.04
N ARG A 249 24.61 -26.61 19.93
CA ARG A 249 24.76 -25.71 21.07
C ARG A 249 24.96 -24.25 20.64
N THR A 250 25.88 -23.99 19.69
CA THR A 250 26.14 -22.66 19.15
C THR A 250 24.89 -22.08 18.56
N LEU A 251 24.17 -22.85 17.73
CA LEU A 251 22.92 -22.41 17.12
C LEU A 251 21.80 -22.14 18.16
N SER A 252 21.69 -22.98 19.19
CA SER A 252 20.69 -22.80 20.23
C SER A 252 20.96 -21.54 21.08
N LEU A 253 22.22 -21.29 21.47
CA LEU A 253 22.58 -20.08 22.21
C LEU A 253 22.42 -18.83 21.38
N GLY A 254 22.81 -18.88 20.09
CA GLY A 254 22.63 -17.78 19.17
C GLY A 254 21.15 -17.47 18.90
N ALA A 255 20.33 -18.51 18.73
CA ALA A 255 18.88 -18.34 18.57
C ALA A 255 18.24 -17.68 19.80
N GLU A 256 18.64 -18.09 20.99
CA GLU A 256 18.19 -17.48 22.25
C GLU A 256 18.62 -16.01 22.36
N GLU A 257 19.88 -15.69 22.03
CA GLU A 257 20.40 -14.32 22.05
C GLU A 257 19.62 -13.42 21.08
N VAL A 258 19.45 -13.86 19.83
CA VAL A 258 18.67 -13.13 18.81
C VAL A 258 17.23 -12.94 19.25
N ALA A 259 16.57 -13.99 19.76
CA ALA A 259 15.18 -13.91 20.23
C ALA A 259 15.03 -12.90 21.37
N ARG A 260 15.98 -12.85 22.32
CA ARG A 260 15.96 -11.84 23.39
C ARG A 260 16.16 -10.42 22.86
N ILE A 261 17.11 -10.19 21.92
CA ILE A 261 17.33 -8.87 21.32
C ILE A 261 16.06 -8.40 20.63
N ILE A 262 15.42 -9.26 19.85
CA ILE A 262 14.17 -8.94 19.15
C ILE A 262 13.04 -8.63 20.14
N SER A 263 12.87 -9.44 21.17
CA SER A 263 11.82 -9.24 22.19
C SER A 263 12.04 -7.97 23.01
N SER A 264 13.28 -7.64 23.39
CA SER A 264 13.57 -6.42 24.16
C SER A 264 13.53 -5.16 23.30
N GLY A 265 13.88 -5.24 22.02
CA GLY A 265 13.92 -4.09 21.12
C GLY A 265 14.88 -2.99 21.55
N GLY A 266 14.57 -1.76 21.18
CA GLY A 266 15.32 -0.55 21.48
C GLY A 266 16.22 -0.07 20.34
N SER A 267 16.68 1.17 20.42
CA SER A 267 17.56 1.77 19.41
C SER A 267 18.83 0.92 19.19
N GLY A 268 19.19 0.70 17.93
CA GLY A 268 20.33 -0.13 17.53
C GLY A 268 20.10 -1.64 17.71
N SER A 269 18.89 -2.10 18.00
CA SER A 269 18.60 -3.53 18.12
C SER A 269 18.65 -4.26 16.77
N VAL A 270 18.46 -3.56 15.64
CA VAL A 270 18.68 -4.12 14.31
C VAL A 270 20.13 -4.56 14.13
N GLU A 271 21.10 -3.69 14.40
CA GLU A 271 22.54 -4.00 14.33
C GLU A 271 22.90 -5.17 15.24
N LYS A 272 22.48 -5.10 16.51
CA LYS A 272 22.76 -6.15 17.50
C LYS A 272 22.22 -7.51 17.08
N ALA A 273 21.02 -7.57 16.51
CA ALA A 273 20.42 -8.82 16.05
C ALA A 273 21.17 -9.39 14.85
N LEU A 274 21.57 -8.55 13.88
CA LEU A 274 22.38 -8.99 12.72
C LEU A 274 23.75 -9.51 13.15
N LEU A 275 24.46 -8.79 14.03
CA LEU A 275 25.76 -9.22 14.55
C LEU A 275 25.67 -10.51 15.37
N ALA A 276 24.66 -10.66 16.22
CA ALA A 276 24.44 -11.90 16.98
C ALA A 276 24.15 -13.08 16.05
N ALA A 277 23.32 -12.88 15.03
CA ALA A 277 23.00 -13.89 14.03
C ALA A 277 24.24 -14.32 13.22
N GLN A 278 25.09 -13.35 12.83
CA GLN A 278 26.33 -13.61 12.11
C GLN A 278 27.33 -14.38 12.96
N ARG A 279 27.58 -13.96 14.20
CA ARG A 279 28.52 -14.63 15.13
C ARG A 279 28.13 -16.08 15.41
N ALA A 280 26.83 -16.32 15.56
CA ALA A 280 26.29 -17.65 15.79
C ALA A 280 26.07 -18.47 14.50
N GLN A 281 26.44 -17.91 13.35
CA GLN A 281 26.22 -18.51 12.02
C GLN A 281 24.79 -19.02 11.79
N LEU A 282 23.81 -18.26 12.26
CA LEU A 282 22.40 -18.58 12.06
C LEU A 282 21.96 -18.32 10.62
N VAL A 283 22.58 -17.36 9.97
CA VAL A 283 22.26 -16.91 8.61
C VAL A 283 23.54 -16.52 7.88
N ASP A 284 23.57 -16.73 6.58
CA ASP A 284 24.58 -16.16 5.68
C ASP A 284 24.08 -14.77 5.23
N LEU A 285 24.69 -13.72 5.81
CA LEU A 285 24.31 -12.34 5.50
C LEU A 285 24.91 -11.90 4.17
N ASP A 286 24.18 -11.05 3.46
CA ASP A 286 24.67 -10.39 2.25
C ASP A 286 26.00 -9.65 2.53
N GLN A 287 26.98 -9.80 1.63
CA GLN A 287 28.31 -9.21 1.77
C GLN A 287 28.26 -7.69 1.96
N ARG A 288 27.25 -7.03 1.40
CA ARG A 288 27.02 -5.59 1.57
C ARG A 288 26.64 -5.24 3.01
N LEU A 289 25.82 -6.08 3.68
CA LEU A 289 25.50 -5.88 5.09
C LEU A 289 26.75 -6.11 5.95
N LEU A 290 27.52 -7.17 5.68
CA LEU A 290 28.76 -7.46 6.40
C LEU A 290 29.78 -6.33 6.26
N ALA A 291 29.95 -5.78 5.07
CA ALA A 291 30.82 -4.64 4.83
C ALA A 291 30.37 -3.39 5.61
N ALA A 292 29.06 -3.11 5.63
CA ALA A 292 28.50 -1.97 6.37
C ALA A 292 28.60 -2.15 7.90
N LEU A 293 28.55 -3.41 8.40
CA LEU A 293 28.76 -3.75 9.79
C LEU A 293 30.25 -3.78 10.20
N GLY A 294 31.17 -3.59 9.25
CA GLY A 294 32.62 -3.67 9.51
C GLY A 294 33.18 -5.09 9.63
N GLU A 295 32.41 -6.11 9.25
CA GLU A 295 32.76 -7.54 9.37
C GLU A 295 33.35 -8.13 8.07
N ALA A 296 33.42 -7.34 6.96
CA ALA A 296 33.99 -7.77 5.68
C ALA A 296 34.93 -6.72 5.09
N ASN A 297 35.89 -7.18 4.25
CA ASN A 297 36.80 -6.28 3.53
C ASN A 297 36.06 -5.49 2.44
N VAL A 298 36.16 -4.18 2.50
CA VAL A 298 35.42 -3.19 1.67
C VAL A 298 35.74 -3.29 0.17
N ASP A 299 36.84 -3.91 -0.24
CA ASP A 299 37.29 -3.98 -1.63
C ASP A 299 36.40 -4.81 -2.58
N MET A 300 35.38 -5.51 -2.06
CA MET A 300 34.56 -6.43 -2.87
C MET A 300 33.19 -5.88 -3.33
N CYS A 301 32.73 -4.73 -2.87
CA CYS A 301 31.36 -4.25 -3.14
C CYS A 301 31.34 -2.88 -3.83
N LYS A 302 31.30 -2.87 -5.16
CA LYS A 302 31.15 -1.61 -5.97
C LYS A 302 29.89 -0.78 -5.62
N GLU A 303 28.80 -1.40 -5.18
CA GLU A 303 27.59 -0.69 -4.73
C GLU A 303 27.81 0.07 -3.41
N MET A 304 28.77 -0.34 -2.59
CA MET A 304 29.15 0.33 -1.35
C MET A 304 30.01 1.60 -1.58
N GLU A 305 30.41 1.87 -2.83
CA GLU A 305 31.04 3.14 -3.21
C GLU A 305 30.04 4.30 -3.26
N GLN A 306 28.72 4.02 -3.16
CA GLN A 306 27.69 5.05 -3.10
C GLN A 306 27.49 5.53 -1.65
N PRO A 307 27.85 6.78 -1.34
CA PRO A 307 27.71 7.32 0.03
C PRO A 307 26.28 7.23 0.58
N GLU A 308 25.28 7.36 -0.29
CA GLU A 308 23.86 7.27 0.04
C GLU A 308 23.49 5.89 0.60
N VAL A 309 23.96 4.79 -0.01
CA VAL A 309 23.67 3.42 0.46
C VAL A 309 24.22 3.19 1.86
N LEU A 310 25.46 3.66 2.11
CA LEU A 310 26.07 3.56 3.43
C LEU A 310 25.33 4.37 4.50
N GLU A 311 24.85 5.55 4.13
CA GLU A 311 24.05 6.40 5.04
C GLU A 311 22.74 5.71 5.44
N VAL A 312 22.03 5.16 4.45
CA VAL A 312 20.80 4.38 4.70
C VAL A 312 21.08 3.18 5.60
N LEU A 313 22.14 2.41 5.33
CA LEU A 313 22.47 1.24 6.16
C LEU A 313 22.83 1.64 7.60
N ARG A 314 23.56 2.73 7.82
CA ARG A 314 23.83 3.25 9.16
C ARG A 314 22.55 3.67 9.87
N GLY A 315 21.65 4.38 9.18
CA GLY A 315 20.34 4.73 9.71
C GLY A 315 19.52 3.50 10.07
N TYR A 316 19.52 2.49 9.20
CA TYR A 316 18.83 1.20 9.41
C TYR A 316 19.36 0.45 10.65
N PHE A 317 20.68 0.39 10.84
CA PHE A 317 21.29 -0.24 11.99
C PHE A 317 20.93 0.43 13.31
N ALA A 318 20.68 1.75 13.28
CA ALA A 318 20.24 2.51 14.44
C ALA A 318 18.77 2.28 14.82
N CYS A 319 17.95 1.70 13.92
CA CYS A 319 16.52 1.45 14.15
C CYS A 319 16.28 0.42 15.26
N ASP A 320 15.06 0.48 15.79
CA ASP A 320 14.50 -0.56 16.66
C ASP A 320 13.99 -1.72 15.77
N VAL A 321 14.31 -2.94 16.15
CA VAL A 321 13.83 -4.14 15.44
C VAL A 321 12.30 -4.25 15.44
N ARG A 322 11.61 -3.66 16.43
CA ARG A 322 10.15 -3.59 16.48
C ARG A 322 9.58 -2.75 15.33
N GLU A 323 10.33 -1.74 14.84
CA GLU A 323 9.95 -1.00 13.63
C GLU A 323 10.00 -1.90 12.39
N VAL A 324 11.00 -2.78 12.31
CA VAL A 324 11.10 -3.76 11.22
C VAL A 324 9.94 -4.76 11.26
N GLU A 325 9.58 -5.25 12.45
CA GLU A 325 8.44 -6.15 12.61
C GLU A 325 7.13 -5.47 12.23
N ALA A 326 6.90 -4.24 12.69
CA ALA A 326 5.69 -3.45 12.37
C ALA A 326 5.59 -3.18 10.86
N TYR A 327 6.71 -2.83 10.22
CA TYR A 327 6.77 -2.64 8.78
C TYR A 327 6.44 -3.94 8.01
N LEU A 328 7.02 -5.07 8.37
CA LEU A 328 6.76 -6.34 7.70
C LEU A 328 5.29 -6.77 7.85
N ARG A 329 4.70 -6.64 9.03
CA ARG A 329 3.26 -6.87 9.24
C ARG A 329 2.39 -5.95 8.38
N TYR A 330 2.84 -4.72 8.15
CA TYR A 330 2.16 -3.78 7.26
C TYR A 330 2.24 -4.22 5.79
N ILE A 331 3.43 -4.61 5.32
CA ILE A 331 3.63 -5.09 3.94
C ILE A 331 2.88 -6.41 3.68
N ASP A 332 2.89 -7.34 4.62
CA ASP A 332 2.19 -8.64 4.54
C ASP A 332 0.67 -8.52 4.70
N ARG A 333 0.14 -7.28 4.80
CA ARG A 333 -1.28 -6.98 4.94
C ARG A 333 -1.91 -7.53 6.24
N GLU A 334 -1.12 -7.84 7.23
CA GLU A 334 -1.57 -8.24 8.57
C GLU A 334 -1.93 -7.05 9.46
N SER A 335 -1.89 -5.84 8.91
CA SER A 335 -2.23 -4.57 9.58
C SER A 335 -3.61 -4.07 9.16
N PRO A 336 -4.40 -3.44 10.06
CA PRO A 336 -5.63 -2.76 9.69
C PRO A 336 -5.38 -1.58 8.73
N TYR A 337 -4.17 -1.01 8.73
CA TYR A 337 -3.81 0.08 7.83
C TYR A 337 -3.35 -0.45 6.47
N SER A 338 -3.75 0.23 5.40
CA SER A 338 -3.24 0.00 4.04
C SER A 338 -3.21 1.32 3.27
N THR A 339 -2.31 1.39 2.29
CA THR A 339 -2.44 2.45 1.29
C THR A 339 -3.48 2.06 0.25
N HIS A 340 -3.96 3.08 -0.47
CA HIS A 340 -4.87 2.90 -1.60
C HIS A 340 -4.30 1.98 -2.70
N GLN A 341 -2.99 1.95 -2.88
CA GLN A 341 -2.32 1.04 -3.81
C GLN A 341 -2.42 -0.42 -3.35
N GLY A 342 -2.22 -0.66 -2.05
CA GLY A 342 -2.27 -1.98 -1.45
C GLY A 342 -3.66 -2.64 -1.43
N VAL A 343 -4.74 -1.85 -1.61
CA VAL A 343 -6.13 -2.37 -1.58
C VAL A 343 -6.76 -2.49 -2.95
N LYS A 344 -6.04 -2.18 -4.03
CA LYS A 344 -6.57 -2.35 -5.38
C LYS A 344 -6.94 -3.82 -5.63
N GLY A 345 -8.16 -4.04 -6.15
CA GLY A 345 -8.72 -5.39 -6.32
C GLY A 345 -9.29 -6.05 -5.07
N ALA A 346 -9.00 -5.54 -3.86
CA ALA A 346 -9.56 -6.05 -2.61
C ALA A 346 -10.92 -5.41 -2.27
N GLU A 347 -11.65 -6.05 -1.34
CA GLU A 347 -12.92 -5.55 -0.79
C GLU A 347 -13.00 -5.89 0.69
N TYR A 348 -13.66 -5.02 1.46
CA TYR A 348 -13.77 -5.12 2.91
C TYR A 348 -15.17 -4.75 3.38
N PRO A 349 -15.71 -5.42 4.41
CA PRO A 349 -17.01 -5.07 5.00
C PRO A 349 -17.04 -3.61 5.45
N SER A 350 -16.07 -3.19 6.25
CA SER A 350 -15.98 -1.83 6.80
C SER A 350 -14.69 -1.16 6.34
N VAL A 351 -14.82 0.00 5.72
CA VAL A 351 -13.70 0.81 5.22
C VAL A 351 -13.74 2.19 5.88
N LEU A 352 -12.63 2.58 6.49
CA LEU A 352 -12.41 3.94 6.98
C LEU A 352 -11.34 4.61 6.10
N VAL A 353 -11.68 5.71 5.47
CA VAL A 353 -10.78 6.50 4.62
C VAL A 353 -10.31 7.72 5.39
N VAL A 354 -9.00 7.91 5.51
CA VAL A 354 -8.39 9.06 6.18
C VAL A 354 -7.92 10.07 5.13
N LEU A 355 -8.46 11.28 5.19
CA LEU A 355 -8.12 12.42 4.36
C LEU A 355 -7.25 13.39 5.19
N ASP A 356 -5.95 13.46 4.92
CA ASP A 356 -5.03 14.37 5.61
C ASP A 356 -3.92 14.84 4.66
N ASP A 357 -3.99 16.10 4.26
CA ASP A 357 -3.01 16.71 3.35
C ASP A 357 -1.68 17.06 4.03
N GLU A 358 -1.64 17.13 5.36
CA GLU A 358 -0.47 17.60 6.10
C GLU A 358 0.46 16.47 6.54
N GLU A 359 -0.10 15.38 7.04
CA GLU A 359 0.67 14.26 7.57
C GLU A 359 1.50 13.56 6.47
N GLY A 360 0.96 13.50 5.25
CA GLY A 360 1.60 12.82 4.12
C GLY A 360 2.77 13.57 3.50
N ARG A 361 2.89 14.88 3.71
CA ARG A 361 3.95 15.78 3.15
C ARG A 361 4.23 15.60 1.65
N HIS A 362 3.21 15.33 0.85
CA HIS A 362 3.38 15.12 -0.58
C HIS A 362 2.61 16.16 -1.40
N ASN A 363 3.13 16.49 -2.59
CA ASN A 363 2.54 17.46 -3.52
C ASN A 363 1.66 16.80 -4.60
N GLN A 364 1.51 15.47 -4.58
CA GLN A 364 0.82 14.73 -5.64
C GLN A 364 -0.68 14.68 -5.46
N PHE A 365 -1.16 14.86 -4.22
CA PHE A 365 -2.58 14.79 -3.84
C PHE A 365 -2.94 16.02 -3.00
N SER A 366 -4.21 16.43 -3.01
CA SER A 366 -4.75 17.45 -2.11
C SER A 366 -6.26 17.32 -1.99
N TYR A 367 -6.71 16.86 -0.83
CA TYR A 367 -8.13 16.82 -0.49
C TYR A 367 -8.70 18.21 -0.24
N ASP A 368 -7.91 19.10 0.34
CA ASP A 368 -8.31 20.50 0.55
C ASP A 368 -8.71 21.19 -0.77
N LYS A 369 -7.91 20.95 -1.85
CA LYS A 369 -8.25 21.48 -3.18
C LYS A 369 -9.42 20.75 -3.84
N LEU A 370 -9.48 19.42 -3.67
CA LEU A 370 -10.56 18.61 -4.22
C LEU A 370 -11.92 19.01 -3.65
N LEU A 371 -11.98 19.29 -2.34
CA LEU A 371 -13.20 19.66 -1.60
C LEU A 371 -13.47 21.19 -1.59
N GLY A 372 -12.57 22.00 -2.16
CA GLY A 372 -12.75 23.45 -2.26
C GLY A 372 -12.39 24.24 -0.99
N ILE A 373 -11.72 23.63 -0.03
CA ILE A 373 -11.22 24.30 1.19
C ILE A 373 -10.07 25.24 0.84
N LYS A 374 -9.14 24.77 0.00
CA LYS A 374 -8.08 25.59 -0.58
C LYS A 374 -8.44 26.00 -2.01
N PRO A 375 -8.26 27.31 -2.39
CA PRO A 375 -8.46 27.74 -3.75
C PRO A 375 -7.44 27.10 -4.69
N LEU A 376 -7.85 26.93 -5.95
CA LEU A 376 -6.95 26.48 -7.01
C LEU A 376 -5.95 27.59 -7.35
N SER A 377 -4.69 27.21 -7.55
CA SER A 377 -3.68 28.13 -8.07
C SER A 377 -3.87 28.37 -9.57
N GLN A 378 -3.27 29.45 -10.10
CA GLN A 378 -3.26 29.70 -11.54
C GLN A 378 -2.71 28.50 -12.32
N ARG A 379 -1.66 27.83 -11.82
CA ARG A 379 -1.09 26.64 -12.42
C ARG A 379 -2.06 25.45 -12.42
N ASP A 380 -2.90 25.29 -11.39
CA ASP A 380 -3.94 24.26 -11.37
C ASP A 380 -4.95 24.51 -12.51
N HIS A 381 -5.40 25.76 -12.69
CA HIS A 381 -6.32 26.12 -13.76
C HIS A 381 -5.72 25.89 -15.15
N GLU A 382 -4.45 26.28 -15.35
CA GLU A 382 -3.73 26.04 -16.61
C GLU A 382 -3.62 24.56 -16.93
N ASN A 383 -3.27 23.73 -15.94
CA ASN A 383 -3.14 22.29 -16.12
C ASN A 383 -4.48 21.60 -16.41
N ILE A 384 -5.56 22.02 -15.72
CA ILE A 384 -6.91 21.53 -15.98
C ILE A 384 -7.33 21.89 -17.42
N SER A 385 -7.13 23.14 -17.82
CA SER A 385 -7.48 23.62 -19.18
C SER A 385 -6.67 22.90 -20.27
N ALA A 386 -5.44 22.51 -19.97
CA ALA A 386 -4.57 21.74 -20.86
C ALA A 386 -4.86 20.23 -20.87
N GLY A 387 -5.87 19.74 -20.13
CA GLY A 387 -6.21 18.32 -20.02
C GLY A 387 -5.12 17.45 -19.37
N LYS A 388 -4.23 18.06 -18.59
CA LYS A 388 -3.16 17.31 -17.90
C LYS A 388 -3.70 16.58 -16.68
N ASP A 389 -3.01 15.49 -16.30
CA ASP A 389 -3.32 14.78 -15.06
C ASP A 389 -2.91 15.63 -13.84
N THR A 390 -3.90 16.21 -13.17
CA THR A 390 -3.71 17.15 -12.05
C THR A 390 -3.73 16.44 -10.69
N ALA A 391 -3.19 17.11 -9.66
CA ALA A 391 -3.30 16.63 -8.28
C ALA A 391 -4.76 16.37 -7.87
N ILE A 392 -5.69 17.24 -8.32
CA ILE A 392 -7.14 17.10 -8.04
C ILE A 392 -7.70 15.85 -8.69
N ALA A 393 -7.36 15.58 -9.96
CA ALA A 393 -7.83 14.41 -10.67
C ALA A 393 -7.30 13.13 -10.02
N ARG A 394 -6.02 13.11 -9.63
CA ARG A 394 -5.41 11.99 -8.89
C ARG A 394 -6.06 11.79 -7.52
N THR A 395 -6.28 12.86 -6.77
CA THR A 395 -6.94 12.80 -5.45
C THR A 395 -8.35 12.25 -5.57
N ARG A 396 -9.10 12.67 -6.60
CA ARG A 396 -10.46 12.18 -6.86
C ARG A 396 -10.46 10.68 -7.16
N ARG A 397 -9.57 10.21 -8.04
CA ARG A 397 -9.44 8.79 -8.34
C ARG A 397 -9.08 7.98 -7.10
N LEU A 398 -8.20 8.53 -6.27
CA LEU A 398 -7.79 7.93 -5.03
C LEU A 398 -8.96 7.76 -4.06
N LEU A 399 -9.72 8.83 -3.83
CA LEU A 399 -10.91 8.78 -2.98
C LEU A 399 -11.96 7.79 -3.53
N TYR A 400 -12.16 7.77 -4.86
CA TYR A 400 -13.02 6.81 -5.52
C TYR A 400 -12.57 5.36 -5.27
N VAL A 401 -11.27 5.06 -5.48
CA VAL A 401 -10.73 3.70 -5.24
C VAL A 401 -10.96 3.28 -3.80
N CYS A 402 -10.64 4.15 -2.83
CA CYS A 402 -10.84 3.86 -1.41
C CYS A 402 -12.31 3.61 -1.07
N ALA A 403 -13.20 4.51 -1.46
CA ALA A 403 -14.63 4.39 -1.16
C ALA A 403 -15.25 3.13 -1.80
N SER A 404 -14.81 2.77 -3.01
CA SER A 404 -15.30 1.60 -3.74
C SER A 404 -14.87 0.25 -3.15
N ARG A 405 -14.04 0.22 -2.10
CA ARG A 405 -13.64 -1.02 -1.41
C ARG A 405 -14.67 -1.49 -0.38
N ALA A 406 -15.57 -0.61 0.06
CA ALA A 406 -16.56 -0.92 1.08
C ALA A 406 -17.70 -1.79 0.52
N THR A 407 -17.98 -2.92 1.19
CA THR A 407 -19.08 -3.82 0.84
C THR A 407 -20.28 -3.71 1.78
N GLU A 408 -20.12 -3.04 2.94
CA GLU A 408 -21.20 -2.85 3.93
C GLU A 408 -21.24 -1.41 4.46
N ALA A 409 -20.11 -0.89 4.97
CA ALA A 409 -20.05 0.42 5.60
C ALA A 409 -18.79 1.20 5.18
N LEU A 410 -18.96 2.50 5.00
CA LEU A 410 -17.90 3.46 4.66
C LEU A 410 -17.87 4.57 5.69
N ALA A 411 -16.71 4.83 6.29
CA ALA A 411 -16.48 6.03 7.08
C ALA A 411 -15.38 6.87 6.42
N VAL A 412 -15.52 8.18 6.45
CA VAL A 412 -14.53 9.13 5.95
C VAL A 412 -14.16 10.08 7.07
N VAL A 413 -12.89 10.08 7.47
CA VAL A 413 -12.33 10.99 8.47
C VAL A 413 -11.48 12.02 7.77
N MET A 414 -11.84 13.27 7.85
CA MET A 414 -11.07 14.39 7.32
C MET A 414 -10.39 15.16 8.47
N TYR A 415 -9.08 15.30 8.37
CA TYR A 415 -8.33 16.18 9.26
C TYR A 415 -8.18 17.56 8.64
N ALA A 416 -8.58 18.59 9.38
CA ALA A 416 -8.52 19.96 8.92
C ALA A 416 -8.00 20.89 10.02
N ARG A 417 -7.25 21.95 9.64
CA ARG A 417 -6.86 23.02 10.56
C ARG A 417 -8.04 23.87 10.96
N ASP A 418 -8.89 24.17 9.99
CA ASP A 418 -10.15 24.89 10.15
C ASP A 418 -11.30 23.90 9.96
N VAL A 419 -11.82 23.41 11.07
CA VAL A 419 -12.90 22.42 11.10
C VAL A 419 -14.19 23.02 10.52
N ASP A 420 -14.48 24.29 10.79
CA ASP A 420 -15.70 24.94 10.30
C ASP A 420 -15.66 25.15 8.78
N ALA A 421 -14.52 25.58 8.23
CA ALA A 421 -14.33 25.68 6.79
C ALA A 421 -14.46 24.32 6.11
N ALA A 422 -13.91 23.27 6.70
CA ALA A 422 -14.01 21.91 6.18
C ALA A 422 -15.45 21.37 6.22
N LEU A 423 -16.20 21.62 7.28
CA LEU A 423 -17.63 21.28 7.37
C LEU A 423 -18.45 21.99 6.29
N GLN A 424 -18.20 23.28 6.06
CA GLN A 424 -18.89 24.04 5.00
C GLN A 424 -18.54 23.49 3.60
N ALA A 425 -17.28 23.15 3.38
CA ALA A 425 -16.83 22.55 2.13
C ALA A 425 -17.50 21.18 1.86
N LEU A 426 -17.57 20.33 2.88
CA LEU A 426 -18.25 19.04 2.80
C LEU A 426 -19.75 19.21 2.52
N LYS A 427 -20.42 20.15 3.19
CA LYS A 427 -21.84 20.47 2.91
C LYS A 427 -22.05 20.91 1.46
N SER A 428 -21.10 21.65 0.90
CA SER A 428 -21.17 22.17 -0.46
C SER A 428 -20.70 21.18 -1.53
N SER A 429 -20.05 20.08 -1.13
CA SER A 429 -19.44 19.11 -2.05
C SER A 429 -20.44 18.32 -2.90
N GLY A 430 -21.70 18.25 -2.46
CA GLY A 430 -22.73 17.40 -3.08
C GLY A 430 -22.55 15.90 -2.81
N ILE A 431 -21.60 15.51 -1.98
CA ILE A 431 -21.40 14.11 -1.59
C ILE A 431 -22.48 13.71 -0.56
N PRO A 432 -23.28 12.66 -0.84
CA PRO A 432 -24.34 12.20 0.08
C PRO A 432 -23.76 11.82 1.45
N GLY A 433 -24.42 12.30 2.52
CA GLY A 433 -24.01 12.10 3.90
C GLY A 433 -22.96 13.11 4.42
N ALA A 434 -22.16 13.73 3.53
CA ALA A 434 -21.09 14.65 3.96
C ALA A 434 -21.62 15.91 4.67
N GLY A 435 -22.85 16.33 4.38
CA GLY A 435 -23.50 17.47 5.07
C GLY A 435 -23.84 17.24 6.53
N ALA A 436 -23.86 15.99 7.00
CA ALA A 436 -24.09 15.56 8.38
C ALA A 436 -22.79 15.12 9.08
N ALA A 437 -21.64 15.57 8.61
CA ALA A 437 -20.35 15.21 9.19
C ALA A 437 -20.26 15.59 10.67
N LEU A 438 -19.75 14.66 11.47
CA LEU A 438 -19.56 14.79 12.92
C LEU A 438 -18.19 15.41 13.23
N THR A 439 -18.14 16.15 14.33
CA THR A 439 -16.90 16.73 14.85
C THR A 439 -16.39 15.97 16.08
N LEU A 440 -15.21 16.35 16.58
CA LEU A 440 -14.66 15.76 17.81
C LEU A 440 -15.58 15.95 19.01
N SER A 441 -16.30 17.10 19.09
CA SER A 441 -17.28 17.35 20.16
C SER A 441 -18.50 16.43 20.10
N ASP A 442 -18.92 16.02 18.92
CA ASP A 442 -20.09 15.14 18.73
C ASP A 442 -19.79 13.68 19.12
N ILE A 443 -18.53 13.27 19.06
CA ILE A 443 -18.07 11.91 19.34
C ILE A 443 -17.36 11.76 20.69
N THR A 444 -17.27 12.85 21.47
CA THR A 444 -16.68 12.81 22.82
C THR A 444 -17.80 12.67 23.87
N PRO A 445 -17.77 11.65 24.75
CA PRO A 445 -18.75 11.52 25.82
C PRO A 445 -18.79 12.77 26.70
N THR A 446 -20.01 13.24 27.02
CA THR A 446 -20.25 14.48 27.80
C THR A 446 -19.69 14.44 29.24
N SER A 447 -19.22 13.29 29.70
CA SER A 447 -18.62 13.10 31.03
C SER A 447 -17.12 13.43 31.12
N GLN A 448 -16.51 13.91 30.03
CA GLN A 448 -15.09 14.31 29.99
C GLN A 448 -14.87 15.79 29.57
N GLN A 449 -15.93 16.61 29.64
CA GLN A 449 -15.82 18.08 29.49
C GLN A 449 -15.59 18.75 30.85
#